data_3f410470830a24df439e15eecbb0c657
#
_entry.id   3f410470830a24df439e15eecbb0c657
#
_cell.length_a   1.000
_cell.length_b   1.000
_cell.length_c   1.000
_cell.angle_alpha   90.00
_cell.angle_beta   90.00
_cell.angle_gamma   90.00
#
_symmetry.space_group_name_H-M   'P 1'
#
loop_
_entity.id
_entity.type
_entity.pdbx_description
1 polymer ?
#
loop_
_entity_poly.entity_id
_entity_poly.type
_entity_poly.pdbx_seq_one_letter_code
_entity_poly.pdbx_strand_id
1 'polypeptide(L)'
;MENLTAKQKKVARVIQKDITVTSLPFKETGNLCGLTSEEVLQTTRELQEKGFIRKFGAILRHQKAGYEKNALVVWAVPAKQIKKTGDIFASFPFISHCYERKPAFKKKYNIFTMLHSNDKNISSLIGKVATATGINDYVILESVQEYKKTSPEYFK
;
A
#
# COMPACT_ATOMS: atom_id res chain seq x y z
N MET A 1 -4.74 4.88 -22.99
CA MET A 1 -3.63 5.05 -22.02
C MET A 1 -2.87 6.30 -22.42
N GLU A 2 -2.73 7.26 -21.52
CA GLU A 2 -1.86 8.42 -21.78
C GLU A 2 -0.42 7.95 -21.98
N ASN A 3 0.15 8.34 -23.11
CA ASN A 3 1.53 7.97 -23.43
C ASN A 3 2.49 8.93 -22.71
N LEU A 4 3.30 8.40 -21.82
CA LEU A 4 4.39 9.15 -21.20
C LEU A 4 5.44 9.54 -22.24
N THR A 5 5.95 10.78 -22.13
CA THR A 5 7.10 11.25 -22.93
C THR A 5 8.37 10.47 -22.57
N ALA A 6 9.38 10.49 -23.44
CA ALA A 6 10.68 9.88 -23.16
C ALA A 6 11.31 10.44 -21.87
N LYS A 7 11.20 11.74 -21.60
CA LYS A 7 11.65 12.41 -20.39
C LYS A 7 10.93 11.86 -19.14
N GLN A 8 9.59 11.77 -19.20
CA GLN A 8 8.77 11.24 -18.10
C GLN A 8 9.10 9.78 -17.79
N LYS A 9 9.26 8.93 -18.83
CA LYS A 9 9.67 7.54 -18.64
C LYS A 9 11.05 7.43 -17.98
N LYS A 10 12.01 8.27 -18.39
CA LYS A 10 13.37 8.27 -17.86
C LYS A 10 13.39 8.65 -16.37
N VAL A 11 12.66 9.71 -16.00
CA VAL A 11 12.52 10.11 -14.59
C VAL A 11 11.80 9.03 -13.79
N ALA A 12 10.67 8.51 -14.28
CA ALA A 12 9.88 7.46 -13.61
C ALA A 12 10.72 6.20 -13.35
N ARG A 13 11.58 5.80 -14.31
CA ARG A 13 12.51 4.65 -14.16
C ARG A 13 13.47 4.82 -13.00
N VAL A 14 13.95 6.02 -12.73
CA VAL A 14 14.87 6.29 -11.64
C VAL A 14 14.13 6.40 -10.31
N ILE A 15 13.06 7.22 -10.26
CA ILE A 15 12.36 7.50 -9.01
C ILE A 15 11.47 6.36 -8.49
N GLN A 16 11.17 5.34 -9.30
CA GLN A 16 10.48 4.13 -8.82
C GLN A 16 11.35 3.29 -7.88
N LYS A 17 12.65 3.52 -7.89
CA LYS A 17 13.63 2.93 -6.98
C LYS A 17 13.83 3.83 -5.76
N ASP A 18 14.64 3.37 -4.82
CA ASP A 18 15.01 4.21 -3.68
C ASP A 18 15.82 5.42 -4.14
N ILE A 19 15.42 6.60 -3.66
CA ILE A 19 16.17 7.85 -3.88
C ILE A 19 17.19 7.99 -2.75
N THR A 20 18.42 8.31 -3.10
CA THR A 20 19.50 8.52 -2.13
C THR A 20 19.12 9.68 -1.19
N VAL A 21 19.22 9.44 0.12
CA VAL A 21 18.95 10.47 1.15
C VAL A 21 20.16 11.36 1.28
N THR A 22 20.17 12.47 0.54
CA THR A 22 21.22 13.49 0.53
C THR A 22 20.58 14.87 0.67
N SER A 23 21.42 15.91 0.79
CA SER A 23 20.94 17.31 0.82
C SER A 23 20.34 17.75 -0.52
N LEU A 24 20.69 17.10 -1.63
CA LEU A 24 20.24 17.42 -2.99
C LEU A 24 19.79 16.18 -3.77
N PRO A 25 18.73 15.47 -3.32
CA PRO A 25 18.35 14.17 -3.89
C PRO A 25 17.96 14.25 -5.37
N PHE A 26 17.34 15.34 -5.79
CA PHE A 26 16.95 15.54 -7.19
C PHE A 26 18.12 15.90 -8.10
N LYS A 27 19.24 16.39 -7.56
CA LYS A 27 20.48 16.62 -8.34
C LYS A 27 21.07 15.27 -8.76
N GLU A 28 21.16 14.31 -7.85
CA GLU A 28 21.63 12.96 -8.16
C GLU A 28 20.72 12.26 -9.18
N THR A 29 19.41 12.34 -8.97
CA THR A 29 18.43 11.83 -9.93
C THR A 29 18.58 12.51 -11.30
N GLY A 30 18.83 13.82 -11.31
CA GLY A 30 19.07 14.60 -12.54
C GLY A 30 20.30 14.11 -13.30
N ASN A 31 21.40 13.87 -12.59
CA ASN A 31 22.61 13.35 -13.20
C ASN A 31 22.37 11.98 -13.89
N LEU A 32 21.59 11.09 -13.26
CA LEU A 32 21.23 9.80 -13.85
C LEU A 32 20.31 9.93 -15.08
N CYS A 33 19.52 11.00 -15.11
CA CYS A 33 18.59 11.30 -16.20
C CYS A 33 19.17 12.22 -17.28
N GLY A 34 20.33 12.85 -17.04
CA GLY A 34 20.84 13.93 -17.91
C GLY A 34 19.93 15.15 -17.91
N LEU A 35 19.39 15.52 -16.73
CA LEU A 35 18.44 16.61 -16.49
C LEU A 35 18.90 17.47 -15.31
N THR A 36 18.40 18.69 -15.22
CA THR A 36 18.59 19.53 -14.02
C THR A 36 17.69 19.04 -12.87
N SER A 37 18.00 19.45 -11.63
CA SER A 37 17.16 19.18 -10.46
C SER A 37 15.74 19.69 -10.63
N GLU A 38 15.61 20.89 -11.20
CA GLU A 38 14.33 21.56 -11.46
C GLU A 38 13.49 20.77 -12.45
N GLU A 39 14.13 20.29 -13.53
CA GLU A 39 13.45 19.47 -14.54
C GLU A 39 12.97 18.14 -13.97
N VAL A 40 13.76 17.49 -13.10
CA VAL A 40 13.35 16.26 -12.42
C VAL A 40 12.17 16.53 -11.51
N LEU A 41 12.23 17.60 -10.70
CA LEU A 41 11.17 17.97 -9.77
C LEU A 41 9.87 18.29 -10.52
N GLN A 42 9.96 19.09 -11.59
CA GLN A 42 8.80 19.43 -12.43
C GLN A 42 8.18 18.17 -13.06
N THR A 43 9.02 17.30 -13.65
CA THR A 43 8.56 16.06 -14.26
C THR A 43 7.90 15.12 -13.22
N THR A 44 8.43 15.09 -12.01
CA THR A 44 7.84 14.30 -10.90
C THR A 44 6.46 14.82 -10.51
N ARG A 45 6.27 16.15 -10.44
CA ARG A 45 4.95 16.77 -10.20
C ARG A 45 3.95 16.44 -11.31
N GLU A 46 4.35 16.56 -12.57
CA GLU A 46 3.51 16.20 -13.72
C GLU A 46 3.07 14.73 -13.65
N LEU A 47 3.97 13.82 -13.29
CA LEU A 47 3.65 12.40 -13.13
C LEU A 47 2.68 12.15 -11.96
N GLN A 48 2.76 12.94 -10.90
CA GLN A 48 1.83 12.89 -9.79
C GLN A 48 0.45 13.45 -10.17
N GLU A 49 0.39 14.59 -10.83
CA GLU A 49 -0.86 15.21 -11.32
C GLU A 49 -1.60 14.30 -12.31
N LYS A 50 -0.86 13.59 -13.16
CA LYS A 50 -1.40 12.59 -14.09
C LYS A 50 -1.76 11.27 -13.42
N GLY A 51 -1.55 11.12 -12.12
CA GLY A 51 -1.88 9.91 -11.36
C GLY A 51 -0.94 8.71 -11.56
N PHE A 52 0.19 8.87 -12.25
CA PHE A 52 1.21 7.82 -12.37
C PHE A 52 1.96 7.61 -11.05
N ILE A 53 2.17 8.68 -10.29
CA ILE A 53 2.72 8.62 -8.93
C ILE A 53 1.57 8.78 -7.95
N ARG A 54 1.19 7.68 -7.29
CA ARG A 54 0.14 7.69 -6.27
C ARG A 54 0.59 8.35 -4.97
N LYS A 55 1.84 8.14 -4.59
CA LYS A 55 2.45 8.65 -3.36
C LYS A 55 3.96 8.75 -3.55
N PHE A 56 4.52 9.86 -3.09
CA PHE A 56 5.96 10.03 -2.94
C PHE A 56 6.28 10.19 -1.47
N GLY A 57 7.14 9.35 -0.92
CA GLY A 57 7.44 9.40 0.51
C GLY A 57 8.33 8.26 0.98
N ALA A 58 8.81 8.38 2.22
CA ALA A 58 9.62 7.36 2.85
C ALA A 58 8.78 6.16 3.28
N ILE A 59 9.32 4.95 3.12
CA ILE A 59 8.77 3.71 3.65
C ILE A 59 9.50 3.39 4.95
N LEU A 60 8.77 3.40 6.07
CA LEU A 60 9.33 3.07 7.36
C LEU A 60 9.28 1.55 7.62
N ARG A 61 10.30 1.06 8.30
CA ARG A 61 10.25 -0.29 8.85
C ARG A 61 9.30 -0.27 10.05
N HIS A 62 8.07 -0.75 9.85
CA HIS A 62 6.99 -0.69 10.85
C HIS A 62 7.39 -1.32 12.19
N GLN A 63 8.16 -2.41 12.18
CA GLN A 63 8.67 -3.04 13.41
C GLN A 63 9.56 -2.09 14.23
N LYS A 64 10.44 -1.30 13.56
CA LYS A 64 11.28 -0.29 14.24
C LYS A 64 10.49 0.94 14.67
N ALA A 65 9.32 1.17 14.09
CA ALA A 65 8.38 2.23 14.46
C ALA A 65 7.39 1.78 15.56
N GLY A 66 7.60 0.63 16.18
CA GLY A 66 6.77 0.12 17.27
C GLY A 66 5.51 -0.64 16.84
N TYR A 67 5.30 -0.85 15.52
CA TYR A 67 4.20 -1.67 15.01
C TYR A 67 4.67 -3.11 14.84
N GLU A 68 4.69 -3.85 15.94
CA GLU A 68 5.22 -5.22 15.96
C GLU A 68 4.22 -6.26 15.42
N LYS A 69 2.93 -5.94 15.47
CA LYS A 69 1.86 -6.85 15.08
C LYS A 69 1.17 -6.41 13.80
N ASN A 70 1.09 -7.33 12.85
CA ASN A 70 0.21 -7.20 11.70
C ASN A 70 -0.56 -8.51 11.52
N ALA A 71 -1.76 -8.41 10.98
CA ALA A 71 -2.56 -9.57 10.64
C ALA A 71 -3.31 -9.35 9.33
N LEU A 72 -3.30 -10.35 8.48
CA LEU A 72 -4.22 -10.45 7.37
C LEU A 72 -5.48 -11.15 7.86
N VAL A 73 -6.60 -10.44 7.88
CA VAL A 73 -7.89 -11.02 8.26
C VAL A 73 -8.75 -11.17 7.03
N VAL A 74 -9.32 -12.36 6.86
CA VAL A 74 -10.21 -12.68 5.75
C VAL A 74 -11.63 -12.91 6.28
N TRP A 75 -12.61 -12.27 5.66
CA TRP A 75 -13.97 -12.16 6.15
C TRP A 75 -14.94 -12.79 5.17
N ALA A 76 -15.94 -13.54 5.72
CA ALA A 76 -17.04 -14.08 4.95
C ALA A 76 -18.19 -13.06 4.92
N VAL A 77 -18.22 -12.18 3.94
CA VAL A 77 -19.21 -11.12 3.83
C VAL A 77 -20.29 -11.52 2.82
N PRO A 78 -21.59 -11.46 3.21
CA PRO A 78 -22.69 -11.69 2.27
C PRO A 78 -22.62 -10.78 1.05
N ALA A 79 -22.87 -11.30 -0.14
CA ALA A 79 -22.71 -10.57 -1.41
C ALA A 79 -23.43 -9.21 -1.42
N LYS A 80 -24.63 -9.13 -0.84
CA LYS A 80 -25.44 -7.90 -0.76
C LYS A 80 -24.82 -6.84 0.16
N GLN A 81 -23.88 -7.20 1.02
CA GLN A 81 -23.27 -6.33 2.02
C GLN A 81 -21.82 -5.95 1.71
N ILE A 82 -21.22 -6.52 0.66
CA ILE A 82 -19.78 -6.35 0.34
C ILE A 82 -19.39 -4.88 0.29
N LYS A 83 -20.11 -4.06 -0.49
CA LYS A 83 -19.76 -2.64 -0.63
C LYS A 83 -19.84 -1.92 0.72
N LYS A 84 -20.98 -2.02 1.43
CA LYS A 84 -21.19 -1.36 2.72
C LYS A 84 -20.14 -1.80 3.75
N THR A 85 -19.87 -3.09 3.83
CA THR A 85 -18.90 -3.65 4.77
C THR A 85 -17.47 -3.22 4.41
N GLY A 86 -17.13 -3.20 3.13
CA GLY A 86 -15.85 -2.71 2.65
C GLY A 86 -15.60 -1.25 2.98
N ASP A 87 -16.62 -0.38 2.81
CA ASP A 87 -16.55 1.03 3.17
C ASP A 87 -16.33 1.22 4.68
N ILE A 88 -17.03 0.42 5.52
CA ILE A 88 -16.82 0.43 6.98
C ILE A 88 -15.40 -0.05 7.34
N PHE A 89 -14.92 -1.14 6.74
CA PHE A 89 -13.56 -1.62 6.98
C PHE A 89 -12.51 -0.57 6.62
N ALA A 90 -12.68 0.09 5.47
CA ALA A 90 -11.77 1.13 5.00
C ALA A 90 -11.74 2.39 5.88
N SER A 91 -12.77 2.63 6.70
CA SER A 91 -12.83 3.78 7.62
C SER A 91 -11.97 3.62 8.88
N PHE A 92 -11.53 2.40 9.21
CA PHE A 92 -10.68 2.19 10.38
C PHE A 92 -9.22 2.57 10.11
N PRO A 93 -8.61 3.47 10.89
CA PRO A 93 -7.25 3.97 10.63
C PRO A 93 -6.16 2.89 10.79
N PHE A 94 -6.42 1.82 11.53
CA PHE A 94 -5.52 0.69 11.71
C PHE A 94 -5.64 -0.37 10.60
N ILE A 95 -6.57 -0.22 9.66
CA ILE A 95 -6.68 -1.03 8.44
C ILE A 95 -5.99 -0.29 7.29
N SER A 96 -4.85 -0.80 6.85
CA SER A 96 -4.08 -0.18 5.76
C SER A 96 -4.52 -0.63 4.37
N HIS A 97 -5.12 -1.81 4.26
CA HIS A 97 -5.58 -2.39 3.00
C HIS A 97 -6.90 -3.12 3.22
N CYS A 98 -7.83 -2.93 2.29
CA CYS A 98 -9.11 -3.63 2.25
C CYS A 98 -9.42 -3.98 0.79
N TYR A 99 -9.59 -5.27 0.48
CA TYR A 99 -9.85 -5.75 -0.88
C TYR A 99 -10.93 -6.83 -0.91
N GLU A 100 -11.86 -6.73 -1.87
CA GLU A 100 -12.62 -7.88 -2.33
C GLU A 100 -11.74 -8.70 -3.28
N ARG A 101 -11.71 -10.02 -3.12
CA ARG A 101 -10.96 -10.94 -3.99
C ARG A 101 -11.83 -12.06 -4.54
N LYS A 102 -11.60 -12.40 -5.79
CA LYS A 102 -12.20 -13.54 -6.48
C LYS A 102 -11.10 -14.42 -7.10
N PRO A 103 -11.19 -15.76 -6.97
CA PRO A 103 -12.18 -16.52 -6.19
C PRO A 103 -12.01 -16.29 -4.67
N ALA A 104 -13.10 -16.47 -3.91
CA ALA A 104 -13.07 -16.36 -2.45
C ALA A 104 -12.15 -17.43 -1.85
N PHE A 105 -11.36 -17.05 -0.85
CA PHE A 105 -10.51 -17.98 -0.10
C PHE A 105 -11.38 -19.03 0.60
N LYS A 106 -11.00 -20.31 0.48
CA LYS A 106 -11.80 -21.46 0.91
C LYS A 106 -13.26 -21.41 0.43
N LYS A 107 -13.50 -20.83 -0.76
CA LYS A 107 -14.84 -20.65 -1.38
C LYS A 107 -15.82 -19.81 -0.54
N LYS A 108 -15.35 -19.13 0.50
CA LYS A 108 -16.20 -18.45 1.49
C LYS A 108 -15.75 -17.03 1.81
N TYR A 109 -14.47 -16.83 2.10
CA TYR A 109 -13.93 -15.55 2.56
C TYR A 109 -13.58 -14.68 1.35
N ASN A 110 -14.24 -13.55 1.22
CA ASN A 110 -14.19 -12.70 0.03
C ASN A 110 -13.62 -11.29 0.27
N ILE A 111 -13.61 -10.79 1.50
CA ILE A 111 -12.93 -9.52 1.85
C ILE A 111 -11.68 -9.82 2.67
N PHE A 112 -10.61 -9.10 2.33
CA PHE A 112 -9.29 -9.21 2.92
C PHE A 112 -8.90 -7.85 3.49
N THR A 113 -8.54 -7.81 4.76
CA THR A 113 -8.06 -6.60 5.44
C THR A 113 -6.69 -6.83 6.04
N MET A 114 -5.79 -5.86 5.86
CA MET A 114 -4.50 -5.86 6.55
C MET A 114 -4.56 -4.88 7.72
N LEU A 115 -4.43 -5.41 8.92
CA LEU A 115 -4.42 -4.66 10.17
C LEU A 115 -2.98 -4.47 10.65
N HIS A 116 -2.70 -3.28 11.19
CA HIS A 116 -1.44 -2.98 11.86
C HIS A 116 -1.72 -2.46 13.26
N SER A 117 -0.97 -2.95 14.23
CA SER A 117 -1.12 -2.54 15.63
C SER A 117 0.24 -2.41 16.31
N ASN A 118 0.37 -1.38 17.13
CA ASN A 118 1.38 -1.25 18.16
C ASN A 118 0.93 -1.90 19.48
N ASP A 119 -0.34 -2.27 19.61
CA ASP A 119 -0.88 -3.01 20.73
C ASP A 119 -0.64 -4.52 20.53
N LYS A 120 -0.26 -5.22 21.60
CA LYS A 120 -0.08 -6.68 21.59
C LYS A 120 -1.38 -7.45 21.34
N ASN A 121 -2.53 -6.80 21.54
CA ASN A 121 -3.85 -7.43 21.41
C ASN A 121 -4.57 -7.05 20.11
N ILE A 122 -4.13 -7.60 18.98
CA ILE A 122 -4.80 -7.42 17.70
C ILE A 122 -6.24 -7.97 17.69
N SER A 123 -6.56 -8.94 18.55
CA SER A 123 -7.90 -9.51 18.65
C SER A 123 -8.93 -8.47 19.11
N SER A 124 -8.55 -7.51 19.94
CA SER A 124 -9.43 -6.40 20.34
C SER A 124 -9.82 -5.52 19.14
N LEU A 125 -8.87 -5.24 18.25
CA LEU A 125 -9.14 -4.46 17.03
C LEU A 125 -10.05 -5.22 16.07
N ILE A 126 -9.83 -6.53 15.91
CA ILE A 126 -10.70 -7.38 15.09
C ILE A 126 -12.11 -7.42 15.67
N GLY A 127 -12.25 -7.53 17.00
CA GLY A 127 -13.54 -7.49 17.68
C GLY A 127 -14.30 -6.18 17.44
N LYS A 128 -13.62 -5.02 17.45
CA LYS A 128 -14.23 -3.72 17.10
C LYS A 128 -14.78 -3.72 15.67
N VAL A 129 -14.01 -4.25 14.73
CA VAL A 129 -14.40 -4.34 13.32
C VAL A 129 -15.59 -5.29 13.13
N ALA A 130 -15.54 -6.46 13.77
CA ALA A 130 -16.62 -7.44 13.74
C ALA A 130 -17.93 -6.85 14.30
N THR A 131 -17.86 -6.16 15.44
CA THR A 131 -19.03 -5.49 16.06
C THR A 131 -19.61 -4.41 15.16
N ALA A 132 -18.76 -3.57 14.56
CA ALA A 132 -19.20 -2.47 13.71
C ALA A 132 -19.90 -2.93 12.40
N THR A 133 -19.54 -4.12 11.92
CA THR A 133 -20.07 -4.65 10.65
C THR A 133 -21.12 -5.76 10.85
N GLY A 134 -21.16 -6.36 12.03
CA GLY A 134 -21.95 -7.57 12.30
C GLY A 134 -21.38 -8.84 11.66
N ILE A 135 -20.15 -8.79 11.12
CA ILE A 135 -19.49 -9.93 10.48
C ILE A 135 -18.59 -10.62 11.48
N ASN A 136 -19.00 -11.80 11.93
CA ASN A 136 -18.27 -12.59 12.95
C ASN A 136 -17.56 -13.81 12.36
N ASP A 137 -17.76 -14.10 11.07
CA ASP A 137 -17.13 -15.22 10.39
C ASP A 137 -15.86 -14.72 9.66
N TYR A 138 -14.72 -14.92 10.30
CA TYR A 138 -13.42 -14.51 9.78
C TYR A 138 -12.32 -15.51 10.15
N VAL A 139 -11.20 -15.43 9.44
CA VAL A 139 -9.97 -16.16 9.75
C VAL A 139 -8.82 -15.17 9.79
N ILE A 140 -7.96 -15.32 10.79
CA ILE A 140 -6.73 -14.56 10.92
C ILE A 140 -5.61 -15.38 10.27
N LEU A 141 -4.87 -14.76 9.36
CA LEU A 141 -3.71 -15.35 8.71
C LEU A 141 -2.48 -14.58 9.18
N GLU A 142 -1.59 -15.25 9.88
CA GLU A 142 -0.33 -14.69 10.35
C GLU A 142 0.80 -15.03 9.38
N SER A 143 1.69 -14.05 9.14
CA SER A 143 2.90 -14.29 8.36
C SER A 143 3.94 -14.97 9.23
N VAL A 144 4.28 -16.21 8.91
CA VAL A 144 5.33 -16.97 9.63
C VAL A 144 6.72 -16.64 9.15
N GLN A 145 6.89 -16.28 7.87
CA GLN A 145 8.19 -15.92 7.29
C GLN A 145 8.02 -14.98 6.09
N GLU A 146 8.86 -13.97 6.01
CA GLU A 146 8.96 -13.08 4.87
C GLU A 146 10.14 -13.52 3.97
N TYR A 147 9.86 -14.03 2.78
CA TYR A 147 10.88 -14.43 1.82
C TYR A 147 11.32 -13.28 0.90
N LYS A 148 10.44 -12.35 0.63
CA LYS A 148 10.72 -11.20 -0.25
C LYS A 148 9.76 -10.06 0.03
N LYS A 149 10.31 -8.85 0.13
CA LYS A 149 9.55 -7.60 0.26
C LYS A 149 10.22 -6.50 -0.55
N THR A 150 9.83 -6.40 -1.81
CA THR A 150 10.35 -5.40 -2.75
C THR A 150 9.20 -4.74 -3.47
N SER A 151 9.37 -3.48 -3.87
CA SER A 151 8.44 -2.82 -4.78
C SER A 151 8.63 -3.34 -6.21
N PRO A 152 7.55 -3.50 -6.99
CA PRO A 152 7.67 -3.86 -8.39
C PRO A 152 8.27 -2.71 -9.21
N GLU A 153 9.08 -3.05 -10.22
CA GLU A 153 9.58 -2.08 -11.20
C GLU A 153 8.67 -2.09 -12.43
N TYR A 154 7.99 -0.97 -12.67
CA TYR A 154 7.06 -0.81 -13.79
C TYR A 154 7.73 -0.27 -15.06
N PHE A 155 8.82 0.49 -14.90
CA PHE A 155 9.60 1.06 -15.98
C PHE A 155 10.97 0.35 -16.06
N LYS A 156 11.15 -0.43 -17.10
CA LYS A 156 12.40 -1.13 -17.42
C LYS A 156 13.25 -0.34 -18.39
#